data_50fc2daf9fbaf6ef310629c9e8d8ea8f
#
_entry.id   50fc2daf9fbaf6ef310629c9e8d8ea8f
#
_cell.length_a   1.000
_cell.length_b   1.000
_cell.length_c   1.000
_cell.angle_alpha   90.00
_cell.angle_beta   90.00
_cell.angle_gamma   90.00
#
_symmetry.space_group_name_H-M   'P 1'
#
loop_
_entity.id
_entity.type
_entity.pdbx_description
1 polymer ?
#
loop_
_entity_poly.entity_id
_entity_poly.type
_entity_poly.pdbx_seq_one_letter_code
_entity_poly.pdbx_strand_id
1 'polypeptide(L)'
;MPRTARLVASLPILAALLVQAACGGDASSGGQASGTTTTTVGVAPETTTSTTSTTTTTAPAEPTTTTVAPAAVYDFTAISPIVQAFIASKGLNGAGLIVVQRDDGVVHHEHWGEFGPERISLIASSSKMVVAGILMRLHDDGLLDVDAPVADVAAWGAGNPEITPAHLISNSSGLVGLFPNPAYGPYVCQFLPIGTLQGCAEKVFTTPDDDADIIPPDTEFRYGGAQWQVAGAVAEVASGKSWADLIDEVYVQPCGLEALAFNNPFTQLEGEPYRYPASFNSDPSTLMATDNPNLEGGAYVTTGDYGALLLMHLQEGMCGDTRVLSVESLERMHSDRIMEAYGADVGGSGYGMGWWVDQENGRITDGGLYGTVPWLDLEDGYGAYLVVEADSPTGNALAGLLYDVVEEAVAGRTG
;
A
#
# COMPACT_ATOMS: atom_id res chain seq x y z
N MET A 1 -52.81 18.45 -1.89
CA MET A 1 -52.26 17.87 -0.66
C MET A 1 -50.73 17.97 -0.78
N PRO A 2 -50.04 18.80 -0.02
CA PRO A 2 -48.61 18.97 -0.13
C PRO A 2 -47.84 17.88 0.64
N ARG A 3 -46.83 17.30 0.00
CA ARG A 3 -45.89 16.34 0.60
C ARG A 3 -44.91 17.11 1.47
N THR A 4 -44.91 16.85 2.75
CA THR A 4 -43.92 17.34 3.71
C THR A 4 -42.62 16.62 3.52
N ALA A 5 -41.59 17.37 3.11
CA ALA A 5 -40.20 16.91 3.10
C ALA A 5 -39.70 16.84 4.55
N ARG A 6 -39.30 15.65 5.00
CA ARG A 6 -38.57 15.49 6.26
C ARG A 6 -37.09 15.80 5.99
N LEU A 7 -36.60 16.90 6.55
CA LEU A 7 -35.18 17.14 6.73
C LEU A 7 -34.64 16.12 7.74
N VAL A 8 -33.76 15.25 7.27
CA VAL A 8 -32.93 14.43 8.15
C VAL A 8 -31.72 15.29 8.47
N ALA A 9 -31.69 15.82 9.69
CA ALA A 9 -30.52 16.50 10.22
C ALA A 9 -29.45 15.45 10.52
N SER A 10 -28.33 15.48 9.77
CA SER A 10 -27.12 14.72 10.09
C SER A 10 -26.48 15.34 11.31
N LEU A 11 -26.57 14.70 12.46
CA LEU A 11 -25.75 15.03 13.63
C LEU A 11 -24.35 14.47 13.39
N PRO A 12 -23.29 15.24 13.65
CA PRO A 12 -21.95 14.68 13.75
C PRO A 12 -21.84 13.91 15.07
N ILE A 13 -21.76 12.60 15.00
CA ILE A 13 -21.43 11.76 16.16
C ILE A 13 -19.91 11.76 16.29
N LEU A 14 -19.39 12.76 17.01
CA LEU A 14 -18.07 12.71 17.59
C LEU A 14 -18.26 12.08 19.00
N ALA A 15 -18.14 10.76 19.08
CA ALA A 15 -18.10 10.08 20.36
C ALA A 15 -16.73 10.35 21.03
N ALA A 16 -16.69 11.32 21.90
CA ALA A 16 -15.58 11.50 22.83
C ALA A 16 -15.57 10.32 23.81
N LEU A 17 -14.72 9.33 23.59
CA LEU A 17 -14.42 8.25 24.52
C LEU A 17 -13.40 8.74 25.54
N LEU A 18 -13.89 9.18 26.70
CA LEU A 18 -13.11 9.33 27.94
C LEU A 18 -12.72 7.94 28.44
N VAL A 19 -11.46 7.56 28.26
CA VAL A 19 -10.87 6.41 28.93
C VAL A 19 -10.26 6.89 30.23
N GLN A 20 -10.91 6.56 31.36
CA GLN A 20 -10.28 6.65 32.69
C GLN A 20 -9.27 5.50 32.85
N ALA A 21 -8.01 5.84 32.91
CA ALA A 21 -6.94 4.93 33.27
C ALA A 21 -6.99 4.69 34.80
N ALA A 22 -7.23 3.45 35.20
CA ALA A 22 -7.01 3.00 36.60
C ALA A 22 -5.55 2.57 36.73
N CYS A 23 -4.78 3.32 37.52
CA CYS A 23 -3.46 2.94 37.97
C CYS A 23 -3.58 1.91 39.09
N GLY A 24 -2.81 0.84 39.03
CA GLY A 24 -2.53 -0.08 40.15
C GLY A 24 -1.19 -0.73 39.87
N GLY A 25 -0.18 -0.28 40.65
CA GLY A 25 1.18 -0.75 40.59
C GLY A 25 1.37 -2.07 41.36
N ASP A 26 2.47 -2.75 41.12
CA ASP A 26 3.55 -2.88 42.09
C ASP A 26 4.76 -3.62 41.51
N ALA A 27 5.90 -3.20 41.99
CA ALA A 27 7.24 -3.65 41.62
C ALA A 27 7.71 -4.85 42.49
N SER A 28 8.61 -5.69 41.95
CA SER A 28 9.83 -6.21 42.61
C SER A 28 10.62 -7.11 41.67
N SER A 29 11.79 -6.75 41.21
CA SER A 29 13.15 -6.90 41.77
C SER A 29 13.68 -8.37 41.83
N GLY A 30 14.85 -8.57 41.15
CA GLY A 30 15.83 -9.61 41.35
C GLY A 30 16.20 -10.32 40.05
N GLY A 31 17.36 -10.29 39.48
CA GLY A 31 18.70 -10.22 39.99
C GLY A 31 19.49 -11.46 39.57
N GLN A 32 20.67 -11.22 38.92
CA GLN A 32 21.82 -12.13 38.71
C GLN A 32 21.80 -13.04 37.49
N ALA A 33 22.63 -12.83 36.48
CA ALA A 33 24.09 -12.84 36.32
C ALA A 33 24.66 -14.22 35.95
N SER A 34 25.45 -14.20 34.87
CA SER A 34 26.69 -14.92 34.63
C SER A 34 26.68 -16.27 33.89
N GLY A 35 27.49 -16.32 32.84
CA GLY A 35 27.95 -17.56 32.23
C GLY A 35 28.49 -17.43 30.81
N THR A 36 29.66 -16.74 30.68
CA THR A 36 30.48 -16.74 29.45
C THR A 36 31.14 -18.11 29.28
N THR A 37 30.94 -18.78 28.16
CA THR A 37 31.78 -19.92 27.74
C THR A 37 32.31 -19.67 26.33
N THR A 38 33.60 -19.40 26.26
CA THR A 38 34.40 -19.27 25.05
C THR A 38 34.81 -20.65 24.57
N THR A 39 34.46 -21.04 23.36
CA THR A 39 34.97 -22.23 22.72
C THR A 39 35.80 -21.82 21.50
N THR A 40 37.10 -22.03 21.62
CA THR A 40 38.10 -21.91 20.55
C THR A 40 38.06 -23.14 19.67
N VAL A 41 37.88 -22.99 18.36
CA VAL A 41 38.05 -24.07 17.37
C VAL A 41 39.29 -23.77 16.51
N GLY A 42 40.17 -24.74 16.45
CA GLY A 42 41.46 -24.69 15.80
C GLY A 42 41.38 -24.73 14.26
N VAL A 43 42.33 -24.08 13.66
CA VAL A 43 42.61 -24.00 12.21
C VAL A 43 43.37 -25.25 11.78
N ALA A 44 42.94 -25.93 10.71
CA ALA A 44 43.66 -26.96 9.99
C ALA A 44 44.27 -26.36 8.70
N PRO A 45 45.41 -26.86 8.22
CA PRO A 45 46.20 -26.19 7.18
C PRO A 45 45.73 -26.48 5.75
N GLU A 46 45.80 -25.45 4.91
CA GLU A 46 45.52 -25.50 3.47
C GLU A 46 46.58 -26.30 2.69
N THR A 47 46.07 -27.15 1.81
CA THR A 47 46.90 -27.87 0.82
C THR A 47 46.86 -27.08 -0.50
N THR A 48 47.99 -26.50 -0.88
CA THR A 48 48.18 -25.81 -2.16
C THR A 48 48.34 -26.81 -3.30
N THR A 49 47.38 -26.85 -4.22
CA THR A 49 47.50 -27.54 -5.50
C THR A 49 47.86 -26.55 -6.59
N SER A 50 49.06 -26.69 -7.15
CA SER A 50 49.59 -25.90 -8.25
C SER A 50 48.97 -26.35 -9.58
N THR A 51 48.15 -25.49 -10.21
CA THR A 51 47.62 -25.75 -11.57
C THR A 51 48.41 -24.90 -12.59
N THR A 52 49.05 -25.57 -13.51
CA THR A 52 49.79 -24.97 -14.62
C THR A 52 48.82 -24.44 -15.65
N SER A 53 48.73 -23.10 -15.80
CA SER A 53 47.88 -22.44 -16.80
C SER A 53 48.61 -22.34 -18.14
N THR A 54 48.06 -22.95 -19.17
CA THR A 54 48.46 -22.77 -20.56
C THR A 54 47.84 -21.51 -21.10
N THR A 55 48.62 -20.49 -21.37
CA THR A 55 48.18 -19.21 -21.93
C THR A 55 47.93 -19.36 -23.43
N THR A 56 46.64 -19.40 -23.84
CA THR A 56 46.26 -19.25 -25.24
C THR A 56 46.06 -17.77 -25.52
N THR A 57 46.93 -17.22 -26.35
CA THR A 57 46.87 -15.82 -26.80
C THR A 57 45.72 -15.69 -27.81
N THR A 58 44.59 -15.12 -27.36
CA THR A 58 43.47 -14.74 -28.23
C THR A 58 43.73 -13.32 -28.75
N ALA A 59 43.61 -13.11 -30.06
CA ALA A 59 43.73 -11.80 -30.68
C ALA A 59 42.71 -10.80 -30.11
N PRO A 60 43.05 -9.49 -30.05
CA PRO A 60 42.11 -8.49 -29.52
C PRO A 60 40.85 -8.43 -30.39
N ALA A 61 39.68 -8.57 -29.78
CA ALA A 61 38.40 -8.29 -30.41
C ALA A 61 38.32 -6.79 -30.76
N GLU A 62 37.90 -6.47 -31.96
CA GLU A 62 37.59 -5.08 -32.36
C GLU A 62 36.58 -4.47 -31.38
N PRO A 63 36.73 -3.19 -31.02
CA PRO A 63 35.76 -2.53 -30.16
C PRO A 63 34.38 -2.45 -30.86
N THR A 64 33.43 -3.19 -30.36
CA THR A 64 32.05 -3.05 -30.78
C THR A 64 31.55 -1.68 -30.28
N THR A 65 31.40 -0.75 -31.19
CA THR A 65 30.78 0.55 -30.88
C THR A 65 29.30 0.30 -30.61
N THR A 66 28.95 0.18 -29.33
CA THR A 66 27.54 0.16 -28.92
C THR A 66 26.99 1.57 -29.16
N THR A 67 26.20 1.72 -30.22
CA THR A 67 25.45 2.95 -30.45
C THR A 67 24.39 3.00 -29.36
N VAL A 68 24.54 3.88 -28.37
CA VAL A 68 23.50 4.16 -27.39
C VAL A 68 22.37 4.82 -28.16
N ALA A 69 21.16 4.23 -28.11
CA ALA A 69 19.98 4.86 -28.67
C ALA A 69 19.78 6.24 -28.01
N PRO A 70 19.29 7.25 -28.75
CA PRO A 70 18.94 8.52 -28.13
C PRO A 70 17.93 8.30 -27.03
N ALA A 71 18.07 9.07 -25.92
CA ALA A 71 17.11 9.01 -24.83
C ALA A 71 15.72 9.44 -25.31
N ALA A 72 14.69 8.75 -24.86
CA ALA A 72 13.31 9.12 -25.18
C ALA A 72 13.01 10.54 -24.69
N VAL A 73 12.25 11.28 -25.48
CA VAL A 73 11.82 12.65 -25.17
C VAL A 73 10.31 12.68 -25.08
N TYR A 74 9.80 13.22 -23.98
CA TYR A 74 8.39 13.38 -23.65
C TYR A 74 8.04 14.86 -23.51
N ASP A 75 6.83 15.26 -23.89
CA ASP A 75 6.35 16.64 -23.72
C ASP A 75 5.23 16.71 -22.68
N PHE A 76 5.60 17.03 -21.45
CA PHE A 76 4.68 17.25 -20.34
C PHE A 76 4.38 18.72 -20.06
N THR A 77 4.68 19.64 -20.98
CA THR A 77 4.54 21.10 -20.77
C THR A 77 3.09 21.53 -20.50
N ALA A 78 2.10 20.77 -20.93
CA ALA A 78 0.69 21.05 -20.70
C ALA A 78 0.24 20.81 -19.26
N ILE A 79 0.97 20.02 -18.44
CA ILE A 79 0.57 19.61 -17.09
C ILE A 79 0.63 20.78 -16.12
N SER A 80 1.76 21.48 -16.06
CA SER A 80 2.01 22.50 -15.02
C SER A 80 0.96 23.64 -15.01
N PRO A 81 0.50 24.18 -16.15
CA PRO A 81 -0.59 25.17 -16.16
C PRO A 81 -1.91 24.66 -15.59
N ILE A 82 -2.26 23.38 -15.85
CA ILE A 82 -3.48 22.75 -15.33
C ILE A 82 -3.41 22.63 -13.82
N VAL A 83 -2.31 22.06 -13.31
CA VAL A 83 -2.12 21.86 -11.87
C VAL A 83 -2.09 23.20 -11.13
N GLN A 84 -1.34 24.18 -11.61
CA GLN A 84 -1.25 25.51 -11.00
C GLN A 84 -2.62 26.20 -10.93
N ALA A 85 -3.39 26.15 -12.01
CA ALA A 85 -4.74 26.72 -12.04
C ALA A 85 -5.67 26.02 -11.06
N PHE A 86 -5.57 24.69 -10.96
CA PHE A 86 -6.39 23.88 -10.06
C PHE A 86 -6.08 24.17 -8.60
N ILE A 87 -4.81 24.07 -8.16
CA ILE A 87 -4.42 24.36 -6.77
C ILE A 87 -4.81 25.80 -6.36
N ALA A 88 -4.61 26.78 -7.25
CA ALA A 88 -5.03 28.16 -7.00
C ALA A 88 -6.56 28.29 -6.84
N SER A 89 -7.33 27.61 -7.71
CA SER A 89 -8.81 27.67 -7.68
C SER A 89 -9.41 27.01 -6.45
N LYS A 90 -8.74 25.99 -5.91
CA LYS A 90 -9.18 25.22 -4.72
C LYS A 90 -8.55 25.69 -3.43
N GLY A 91 -7.57 26.60 -3.49
CA GLY A 91 -6.84 27.08 -2.31
C GLY A 91 -6.01 25.99 -1.63
N LEU A 92 -5.43 25.06 -2.42
CA LEU A 92 -4.60 23.98 -1.91
C LEU A 92 -3.18 24.51 -1.62
N ASN A 93 -2.49 23.83 -0.68
CA ASN A 93 -1.10 24.13 -0.36
C ASN A 93 -0.12 23.72 -1.47
N GLY A 94 -0.48 22.74 -2.30
CA GLY A 94 0.34 22.29 -3.41
C GLY A 94 -0.13 20.96 -4.00
N ALA A 95 0.72 20.37 -4.84
CA ALA A 95 0.56 19.06 -5.42
C ALA A 95 1.92 18.46 -5.80
N GLY A 96 1.98 17.14 -5.92
CA GLY A 96 3.09 16.40 -6.52
C GLY A 96 2.57 15.44 -7.58
N LEU A 97 3.28 15.33 -8.68
CA LEU A 97 3.01 14.36 -9.74
C LEU A 97 4.30 13.70 -10.20
N ILE A 98 4.29 12.38 -10.24
CA ILE A 98 5.32 11.58 -10.91
C ILE A 98 4.67 10.74 -11.99
N VAL A 99 5.34 10.62 -13.15
CA VAL A 99 4.97 9.71 -14.23
C VAL A 99 6.16 8.79 -14.50
N VAL A 100 5.88 7.52 -14.57
CA VAL A 100 6.85 6.45 -14.84
C VAL A 100 6.46 5.69 -16.10
N GLN A 101 7.45 5.23 -16.86
CA GLN A 101 7.26 4.41 -18.04
C GLN A 101 8.13 3.16 -17.93
N ARG A 102 7.60 2.02 -18.34
CA ARG A 102 8.21 0.69 -18.18
C ARG A 102 9.68 0.64 -18.59
N ASP A 103 10.00 1.17 -19.76
CA ASP A 103 11.33 1.07 -20.38
C ASP A 103 12.26 2.23 -20.01
N ASP A 104 11.69 3.41 -19.76
CA ASP A 104 12.44 4.67 -19.60
C ASP A 104 12.54 5.12 -18.12
N GLY A 105 11.84 4.43 -17.19
CA GLY A 105 11.86 4.78 -15.77
C GLY A 105 11.00 6.01 -15.46
N VAL A 106 11.52 6.93 -14.64
CA VAL A 106 10.84 8.18 -14.31
C VAL A 106 10.97 9.14 -15.49
N VAL A 107 9.83 9.48 -16.12
CA VAL A 107 9.78 10.34 -17.31
C VAL A 107 9.29 11.76 -17.00
N HIS A 108 8.60 11.94 -15.87
CA HIS A 108 8.20 13.26 -15.35
C HIS A 108 8.11 13.22 -13.83
N HIS A 109 8.61 14.26 -13.15
CA HIS A 109 8.48 14.42 -11.71
C HIS A 109 8.48 15.91 -11.38
N GLU A 110 7.33 16.44 -10.99
CA GLU A 110 7.15 17.87 -10.70
C GLU A 110 6.33 18.10 -9.42
N HIS A 111 6.64 19.18 -8.76
CA HIS A 111 5.98 19.62 -7.53
C HIS A 111 5.56 21.07 -7.65
N TRP A 112 4.42 21.42 -7.04
CA TRP A 112 3.87 22.78 -7.06
C TRP A 112 3.51 23.23 -5.65
N GLY A 113 3.54 24.55 -5.43
CA GLY A 113 3.21 25.15 -4.15
C GLY A 113 4.21 24.83 -3.06
N GLU A 114 3.75 24.28 -1.94
CA GLU A 114 4.59 23.90 -0.79
C GLU A 114 5.16 22.48 -0.91
N PHE A 115 4.85 21.76 -1.98
CA PHE A 115 5.38 20.41 -2.20
C PHE A 115 6.82 20.46 -2.72
N GLY A 116 7.58 19.42 -2.35
CA GLY A 116 8.94 19.17 -2.81
C GLY A 116 9.22 17.67 -2.76
N PRO A 117 10.39 17.23 -3.24
CA PRO A 117 10.73 15.80 -3.32
C PRO A 117 10.72 15.10 -1.95
N GLU A 118 11.07 15.81 -0.90
CA GLU A 118 11.14 15.30 0.48
C GLU A 118 9.77 15.28 1.19
N ARG A 119 8.69 15.77 0.52
CA ARG A 119 7.39 15.82 1.18
C ARG A 119 6.80 14.45 1.32
N ILE A 120 6.50 14.09 2.56
CA ILE A 120 5.87 12.81 2.92
C ILE A 120 4.38 13.09 3.16
N SER A 121 3.50 12.38 2.46
CA SER A 121 2.06 12.53 2.62
C SER A 121 1.43 11.22 3.13
N LEU A 122 0.40 11.35 3.97
CA LEU A 122 -0.48 10.22 4.30
C LEU A 122 -1.31 9.87 3.06
N ILE A 123 -1.38 8.58 2.70
CA ILE A 123 -1.96 8.16 1.43
C ILE A 123 -3.30 7.45 1.55
N ALA A 124 -3.77 7.24 2.77
CA ALA A 124 -5.03 6.55 3.02
C ALA A 124 -5.15 5.24 2.19
N SER A 125 -6.27 5.04 1.46
CA SER A 125 -6.53 3.80 0.73
C SER A 125 -5.48 3.40 -0.30
N SER A 126 -4.69 4.35 -0.81
CA SER A 126 -3.54 4.01 -1.66
C SER A 126 -2.47 3.14 -0.95
N SER A 127 -2.68 2.84 0.34
CA SER A 127 -1.92 1.83 1.11
C SER A 127 -2.25 0.39 0.73
N LYS A 128 -3.45 0.13 0.20
CA LYS A 128 -3.97 -1.24 0.01
C LYS A 128 -3.16 -2.06 -1.00
N MET A 129 -2.71 -1.43 -2.06
CA MET A 129 -1.81 -2.04 -3.04
C MET A 129 -0.53 -2.56 -2.37
N VAL A 130 0.06 -1.74 -1.49
CA VAL A 130 1.27 -2.10 -0.75
C VAL A 130 1.02 -3.31 0.16
N VAL A 131 -0.11 -3.31 0.88
CA VAL A 131 -0.49 -4.43 1.76
C VAL A 131 -0.71 -5.71 0.95
N ALA A 132 -1.45 -5.64 -0.15
CA ALA A 132 -1.69 -6.79 -1.01
C ALA A 132 -0.39 -7.39 -1.55
N GLY A 133 0.55 -6.56 -1.99
CA GLY A 133 1.84 -7.02 -2.48
C GLY A 133 2.70 -7.71 -1.42
N ILE A 134 2.62 -7.32 -0.13
CA ILE A 134 3.28 -8.08 0.95
C ILE A 134 2.74 -9.52 1.02
N LEU A 135 1.42 -9.70 0.98
CA LEU A 135 0.83 -11.05 1.02
C LEU A 135 1.21 -11.86 -0.21
N MET A 136 1.19 -11.24 -1.38
CA MET A 136 1.60 -11.90 -2.63
C MET A 136 3.10 -12.22 -2.64
N ARG A 137 3.96 -11.39 -2.04
CA ARG A 137 5.37 -11.73 -1.85
C ARG A 137 5.54 -12.96 -0.95
N LEU A 138 4.82 -13.04 0.15
CA LEU A 138 4.87 -14.23 1.02
C LEU A 138 4.33 -15.48 0.33
N HIS A 139 3.38 -15.33 -0.59
CA HIS A 139 2.89 -16.39 -1.46
C HIS A 139 4.00 -16.88 -2.42
N ASP A 140 4.67 -15.96 -3.10
CA ASP A 140 5.81 -16.24 -3.98
C ASP A 140 6.95 -16.97 -3.25
N ASP A 141 7.20 -16.60 -1.99
CA ASP A 141 8.21 -17.24 -1.15
C ASP A 141 7.77 -18.61 -0.57
N GLY A 142 6.51 -19.02 -0.79
CA GLY A 142 5.94 -20.25 -0.26
C GLY A 142 5.72 -20.25 1.27
N LEU A 143 5.71 -19.06 1.88
CA LEU A 143 5.45 -18.85 3.30
C LEU A 143 3.95 -18.72 3.62
N LEU A 144 3.16 -18.34 2.62
CA LEU A 144 1.72 -18.14 2.71
C LEU A 144 1.04 -18.69 1.47
N ASP A 145 0.06 -19.57 1.62
CA ASP A 145 -0.88 -19.87 0.55
C ASP A 145 -2.06 -18.89 0.67
N VAL A 146 -2.18 -17.94 -0.26
CA VAL A 146 -3.22 -16.91 -0.21
C VAL A 146 -4.63 -17.47 -0.48
N ASP A 147 -4.73 -18.67 -1.02
CA ASP A 147 -5.98 -19.37 -1.32
C ASP A 147 -6.37 -20.39 -0.24
N ALA A 148 -5.49 -20.66 0.73
CA ALA A 148 -5.78 -21.50 1.88
C ALA A 148 -6.45 -20.71 3.01
N PRO A 149 -7.23 -21.36 3.89
CA PRO A 149 -7.87 -20.70 5.02
C PRO A 149 -6.89 -19.94 5.92
N VAL A 150 -7.30 -18.79 6.43
CA VAL A 150 -6.54 -18.05 7.47
C VAL A 150 -6.22 -18.94 8.67
N ALA A 151 -7.10 -19.92 8.96
CA ALA A 151 -6.93 -20.90 10.04
C ALA A 151 -5.69 -21.79 9.88
N ASP A 152 -5.18 -21.97 8.67
CA ASP A 152 -3.97 -22.79 8.41
C ASP A 152 -2.69 -22.04 8.83
N VAL A 153 -2.77 -20.72 8.95
CA VAL A 153 -1.65 -19.84 9.32
C VAL A 153 -1.78 -19.35 10.75
N ALA A 154 -2.94 -18.80 11.12
CA ALA A 154 -3.18 -18.18 12.42
C ALA A 154 -4.22 -18.98 13.22
N ALA A 155 -3.87 -19.38 14.44
CA ALA A 155 -4.75 -20.19 15.30
C ALA A 155 -6.12 -19.54 15.57
N TRP A 156 -6.18 -18.20 15.65
CA TRP A 156 -7.42 -17.44 15.80
C TRP A 156 -8.27 -17.43 14.52
N GLY A 157 -7.70 -17.81 13.36
CA GLY A 157 -8.39 -17.93 12.08
C GLY A 157 -9.56 -18.94 12.09
N ALA A 158 -9.58 -19.88 13.03
CA ALA A 158 -10.65 -20.84 13.18
C ALA A 158 -12.05 -20.22 13.47
N GLY A 159 -12.09 -18.95 13.85
CA GLY A 159 -13.36 -18.22 14.03
C GLY A 159 -14.17 -18.07 12.74
N ASN A 160 -13.49 -17.93 11.58
CA ASN A 160 -14.09 -17.83 10.25
C ASN A 160 -13.33 -18.74 9.25
N PRO A 161 -13.58 -20.05 9.27
CA PRO A 161 -12.72 -21.05 8.64
C PRO A 161 -12.73 -21.02 7.09
N GLU A 162 -13.67 -20.32 6.47
CA GLU A 162 -13.79 -20.23 5.01
C GLU A 162 -13.04 -19.02 4.42
N ILE A 163 -12.58 -18.08 5.29
CA ILE A 163 -11.91 -16.86 4.82
C ILE A 163 -10.45 -17.17 4.50
N THR A 164 -10.02 -16.74 3.32
CA THR A 164 -8.63 -16.81 2.86
C THR A 164 -7.98 -15.43 2.79
N PRO A 165 -6.65 -15.33 2.79
CA PRO A 165 -5.95 -14.07 2.54
C PRO A 165 -6.36 -13.38 1.23
N ALA A 166 -6.60 -14.13 0.15
CA ALA A 166 -7.09 -13.58 -1.11
C ALA A 166 -8.45 -12.88 -0.97
N HIS A 167 -9.37 -13.44 -0.17
CA HIS A 167 -10.65 -12.79 0.14
C HIS A 167 -10.45 -11.46 0.88
N LEU A 168 -9.51 -11.42 1.84
CA LEU A 168 -9.24 -10.22 2.62
C LEU A 168 -8.74 -9.06 1.75
N ILE A 169 -7.75 -9.31 0.88
CA ILE A 169 -7.12 -8.27 0.06
C ILE A 169 -7.88 -7.93 -1.23
N SER A 170 -8.99 -8.61 -1.50
CA SER A 170 -9.92 -8.29 -2.57
C SER A 170 -11.28 -7.75 -2.10
N ASN A 171 -11.40 -7.41 -0.81
CA ASN A 171 -12.63 -6.91 -0.20
C ASN A 171 -13.85 -7.86 -0.38
N SER A 172 -13.60 -9.15 -0.45
CA SER A 172 -14.61 -10.20 -0.66
C SER A 172 -14.69 -11.22 0.48
N SER A 173 -14.10 -10.90 1.64
CA SER A 173 -14.03 -11.81 2.80
C SER A 173 -15.37 -12.09 3.47
N GLY A 174 -16.39 -11.25 3.23
CA GLY A 174 -17.66 -11.32 3.92
C GLY A 174 -17.66 -10.67 5.31
N LEU A 175 -16.50 -10.27 5.84
CA LEU A 175 -16.42 -9.46 7.07
C LEU A 175 -17.11 -8.10 6.85
N VAL A 176 -17.48 -7.43 7.94
CA VAL A 176 -18.11 -6.10 7.84
C VAL A 176 -17.13 -5.10 7.23
N GLY A 177 -17.53 -4.49 6.12
CA GLY A 177 -16.76 -3.47 5.42
C GLY A 177 -16.83 -2.11 6.08
N LEU A 178 -16.12 -1.14 5.50
CA LEU A 178 -16.09 0.25 5.96
C LEU A 178 -17.45 0.95 5.79
N PHE A 179 -18.24 0.56 4.80
CA PHE A 179 -19.55 1.14 4.51
C PHE A 179 -20.67 0.12 4.76
N PRO A 180 -21.86 0.56 5.22
CA PRO A 180 -22.26 1.95 5.48
C PRO A 180 -21.86 2.50 6.85
N ASN A 181 -21.15 1.73 7.68
CA ASN A 181 -20.80 2.12 9.04
C ASN A 181 -19.27 2.13 9.24
N PRO A 182 -18.56 3.24 8.93
CA PRO A 182 -17.10 3.32 9.06
C PRO A 182 -16.61 3.21 10.52
N ALA A 183 -17.48 3.44 11.49
CA ALA A 183 -17.20 3.32 12.91
C ALA A 183 -17.82 2.05 13.52
N TYR A 184 -17.81 0.93 12.80
CA TYR A 184 -18.34 -0.34 13.30
C TYR A 184 -17.66 -0.75 14.61
N GLY A 185 -18.43 -0.77 15.70
CA GLY A 185 -17.94 -0.87 17.05
C GLY A 185 -17.01 -2.06 17.32
N PRO A 186 -17.35 -3.30 16.89
CA PRO A 186 -16.47 -4.46 17.06
C PRO A 186 -15.07 -4.29 16.46
N TYR A 187 -14.95 -3.52 15.38
CA TYR A 187 -13.69 -3.35 14.63
C TYR A 187 -12.94 -2.04 14.92
N VAL A 188 -13.37 -1.27 15.94
CA VAL A 188 -12.79 0.04 16.25
C VAL A 188 -11.28 0.01 16.52
N CYS A 189 -10.72 -1.15 16.93
CA CYS A 189 -9.28 -1.29 17.18
C CYS A 189 -8.41 -0.95 15.96
N GLN A 190 -8.93 -1.09 14.73
CA GLN A 190 -8.19 -0.76 13.52
C GLN A 190 -7.78 0.73 13.43
N PHE A 191 -8.51 1.61 14.12
CA PHE A 191 -8.26 3.06 14.13
C PHE A 191 -7.49 3.55 15.35
N LEU A 192 -7.09 2.65 16.24
CA LEU A 192 -6.41 2.99 17.48
C LEU A 192 -4.92 2.66 17.41
N PRO A 193 -4.01 3.62 17.70
CA PRO A 193 -2.58 3.38 17.68
C PRO A 193 -2.08 2.63 18.95
N ILE A 194 -2.95 1.92 19.63
CA ILE A 194 -2.67 1.16 20.85
C ILE A 194 -2.94 -0.32 20.66
N GLY A 195 -2.24 -1.16 21.40
CA GLY A 195 -2.29 -2.61 21.25
C GLY A 195 -1.34 -3.08 20.13
N THR A 196 -1.62 -4.25 19.57
CA THR A 196 -0.83 -4.86 18.51
C THR A 196 -1.71 -5.20 17.32
N LEU A 197 -1.12 -5.29 16.14
CA LEU A 197 -1.80 -5.74 14.92
C LEU A 197 -2.44 -7.11 15.13
N GLN A 198 -1.70 -8.05 15.75
CA GLN A 198 -2.21 -9.39 16.08
C GLN A 198 -3.43 -9.33 17.02
N GLY A 199 -3.37 -8.55 18.09
CA GLY A 199 -4.48 -8.44 19.04
C GLY A 199 -5.71 -7.77 18.45
N CYS A 200 -5.55 -6.84 17.49
CA CYS A 200 -6.68 -6.25 16.76
C CYS A 200 -7.28 -7.26 15.79
N ALA A 201 -6.46 -7.95 15.00
CA ALA A 201 -6.91 -8.96 14.03
C ALA A 201 -7.65 -10.11 14.71
N GLU A 202 -7.10 -10.67 15.80
CA GLU A 202 -7.77 -11.70 16.60
C GLU A 202 -9.14 -11.22 17.10
N LYS A 203 -9.21 -9.99 17.64
CA LYS A 203 -10.47 -9.41 18.10
C LYS A 203 -11.47 -9.28 16.95
N VAL A 204 -11.07 -8.80 15.78
CA VAL A 204 -11.91 -8.69 14.59
C VAL A 204 -12.44 -10.06 14.17
N PHE A 205 -11.58 -11.06 14.15
CA PHE A 205 -11.88 -12.37 13.57
C PHE A 205 -12.65 -13.30 14.51
N THR A 206 -12.70 -12.99 15.81
CA THR A 206 -13.31 -13.85 16.84
C THR A 206 -14.42 -13.16 17.64
N THR A 207 -14.82 -11.94 17.26
CA THR A 207 -15.88 -11.25 18.00
C THR A 207 -17.26 -11.85 17.66
N PRO A 208 -18.06 -12.25 18.66
CA PRO A 208 -19.41 -12.76 18.42
C PRO A 208 -20.42 -11.66 18.10
N ASP A 209 -20.05 -10.39 18.29
CA ASP A 209 -20.96 -9.26 18.09
C ASP A 209 -21.26 -9.01 16.59
N ASP A 210 -20.45 -9.57 15.69
CA ASP A 210 -20.60 -9.44 14.24
C ASP A 210 -21.11 -10.69 13.52
N ASP A 211 -21.35 -11.79 14.22
CA ASP A 211 -21.77 -13.07 13.63
C ASP A 211 -23.02 -12.95 12.76
N ALA A 212 -23.92 -12.02 13.09
CA ALA A 212 -25.13 -11.76 12.30
C ALA A 212 -24.89 -10.87 11.07
N ASP A 213 -23.75 -10.16 11.04
CA ASP A 213 -23.38 -9.20 9.99
C ASP A 213 -22.36 -9.79 9.00
N ILE A 214 -21.71 -10.91 9.34
CA ILE A 214 -20.81 -11.65 8.47
C ILE A 214 -21.61 -12.46 7.46
N ILE A 215 -21.15 -12.47 6.22
CA ILE A 215 -21.69 -13.29 5.12
C ILE A 215 -20.60 -14.23 4.58
N PRO A 216 -20.96 -15.28 3.83
CA PRO A 216 -19.94 -16.13 3.20
C PRO A 216 -19.00 -15.33 2.30
N PRO A 217 -17.69 -15.70 2.23
CA PRO A 217 -16.76 -15.07 1.29
C PRO A 217 -17.25 -15.19 -0.16
N ASP A 218 -16.77 -14.29 -1.01
CA ASP A 218 -17.11 -14.24 -2.45
C ASP A 218 -18.61 -14.14 -2.77
N THR A 219 -19.40 -13.52 -1.88
CA THR A 219 -20.84 -13.29 -2.12
C THR A 219 -21.19 -11.81 -2.29
N GLU A 220 -20.43 -10.91 -1.73
CA GLU A 220 -20.63 -9.47 -1.83
C GLU A 220 -19.30 -8.72 -1.66
N PHE A 221 -19.10 -7.69 -2.48
CA PHE A 221 -18.00 -6.77 -2.31
C PHE A 221 -18.25 -5.83 -1.11
N ARG A 222 -17.34 -5.87 -0.13
CA ARG A 222 -17.41 -5.05 1.09
C ARG A 222 -16.14 -4.26 1.28
N TYR A 223 -16.09 -3.08 0.69
CA TYR A 223 -14.88 -2.26 0.64
C TYR A 223 -14.32 -1.89 2.01
N GLY A 224 -12.98 -2.01 2.16
CA GLY A 224 -12.21 -1.55 3.29
C GLY A 224 -12.51 -2.29 4.60
N GLY A 225 -12.28 -1.58 5.69
CA GLY A 225 -12.52 -2.10 7.02
C GLY A 225 -11.41 -3.02 7.54
N ALA A 226 -11.71 -3.65 8.66
CA ALA A 226 -10.72 -4.38 9.43
C ALA A 226 -10.20 -5.67 8.77
N GLN A 227 -10.77 -6.09 7.64
CA GLN A 227 -10.21 -7.21 6.86
C GLN A 227 -8.74 -6.98 6.46
N TRP A 228 -8.34 -5.72 6.24
CA TRP A 228 -6.95 -5.36 5.97
C TRP A 228 -6.05 -5.51 7.19
N GLN A 229 -6.56 -5.22 8.41
CA GLN A 229 -5.85 -5.53 9.67
C GLN A 229 -5.60 -7.03 9.80
N VAL A 230 -6.62 -7.84 9.48
CA VAL A 230 -6.51 -9.30 9.48
C VAL A 230 -5.46 -9.77 8.47
N ALA A 231 -5.48 -9.23 7.24
CA ALA A 231 -4.51 -9.55 6.20
C ALA A 231 -3.06 -9.33 6.65
N GLY A 232 -2.76 -8.16 7.23
CA GLY A 232 -1.42 -7.89 7.73
C GLY A 232 -1.01 -8.74 8.92
N ALA A 233 -1.94 -9.05 9.83
CA ALA A 233 -1.66 -9.96 10.94
C ALA A 233 -1.36 -11.38 10.44
N VAL A 234 -2.04 -11.85 9.40
CA VAL A 234 -1.70 -13.12 8.73
C VAL A 234 -0.29 -13.08 8.15
N ALA A 235 0.10 -11.97 7.51
CA ALA A 235 1.44 -11.79 6.98
C ALA A 235 2.52 -11.85 8.08
N GLU A 236 2.28 -11.21 9.24
CA GLU A 236 3.20 -11.31 10.39
C GLU A 236 3.34 -12.75 10.91
N VAL A 237 2.23 -13.49 11.03
CA VAL A 237 2.28 -14.89 11.49
C VAL A 237 3.01 -15.78 10.49
N ALA A 238 2.71 -15.65 9.20
CA ALA A 238 3.30 -16.45 8.13
C ALA A 238 4.81 -16.25 8.03
N SER A 239 5.27 -15.00 8.20
CA SER A 239 6.69 -14.64 8.07
C SER A 239 7.48 -14.73 9.38
N GLY A 240 6.81 -14.63 10.53
CA GLY A 240 7.45 -14.46 11.84
C GLY A 240 8.10 -13.09 12.04
N LYS A 241 7.75 -12.08 11.22
CA LYS A 241 8.31 -10.73 11.22
C LYS A 241 7.24 -9.70 11.59
N SER A 242 7.66 -8.54 12.10
CA SER A 242 6.76 -7.41 12.28
C SER A 242 6.34 -6.81 10.94
N TRP A 243 5.21 -6.09 10.92
CA TRP A 243 4.77 -5.36 9.72
C TRP A 243 5.83 -4.37 9.21
N ALA A 244 6.50 -3.68 10.12
CA ALA A 244 7.57 -2.74 9.75
C ALA A 244 8.76 -3.45 9.09
N ASP A 245 9.19 -4.61 9.61
CA ASP A 245 10.25 -5.42 8.99
C ASP A 245 9.85 -5.91 7.60
N LEU A 246 8.57 -6.31 7.41
CA LEU A 246 8.07 -6.73 6.10
C LEU A 246 8.11 -5.59 5.07
N ILE A 247 7.68 -4.39 5.44
CA ILE A 247 7.75 -3.21 4.57
C ILE A 247 9.21 -2.92 4.18
N ASP A 248 10.11 -2.96 5.16
CA ASP A 248 11.54 -2.69 4.92
C ASP A 248 12.16 -3.72 3.97
N GLU A 249 11.96 -5.01 4.23
CA GLU A 249 12.59 -6.09 3.45
C GLU A 249 11.97 -6.28 2.05
N VAL A 250 10.65 -6.05 1.91
CA VAL A 250 9.97 -6.31 0.64
C VAL A 250 10.07 -5.10 -0.30
N TYR A 251 10.02 -3.88 0.23
CA TYR A 251 9.95 -2.70 -0.60
C TYR A 251 11.09 -1.71 -0.37
N VAL A 252 11.34 -1.31 0.89
CA VAL A 252 12.26 -0.20 1.16
C VAL A 252 13.67 -0.54 0.69
N GLN A 253 14.23 -1.65 1.15
CA GLN A 253 15.59 -2.06 0.76
C GLN A 253 15.70 -2.42 -0.72
N PRO A 254 14.83 -3.28 -1.31
CA PRO A 254 14.96 -3.68 -2.71
C PRO A 254 14.75 -2.55 -3.70
N CYS A 255 13.80 -1.64 -3.43
CA CYS A 255 13.46 -0.54 -4.33
C CYS A 255 14.20 0.78 -3.98
N GLY A 256 14.98 0.80 -2.89
CA GLY A 256 15.72 1.98 -2.46
C GLY A 256 14.81 3.14 -2.05
N LEU A 257 13.69 2.84 -1.38
CA LEU A 257 12.71 3.84 -0.97
C LEU A 257 13.22 4.61 0.26
N GLU A 258 12.81 5.87 0.37
CA GLU A 258 13.30 6.77 1.43
C GLU A 258 12.36 6.85 2.63
N ALA A 259 11.03 6.77 2.40
CA ALA A 259 10.05 7.13 3.41
C ALA A 259 8.80 6.25 3.51
N LEU A 260 8.70 5.13 2.78
CA LEU A 260 7.54 4.26 2.89
C LEU A 260 7.49 3.60 4.28
N ALA A 261 6.44 3.91 5.04
CA ALA A 261 6.14 3.22 6.29
C ALA A 261 4.65 3.36 6.64
N PHE A 262 4.23 2.68 7.72
CA PHE A 262 2.85 2.66 8.19
C PHE A 262 2.74 3.19 9.62
N ASN A 263 1.61 3.84 9.90
CA ASN A 263 1.21 4.25 11.24
C ASN A 263 -0.31 4.06 11.39
N ASN A 264 -0.87 4.48 12.51
CA ASN A 264 -2.32 4.54 12.74
C ASN A 264 -2.72 6.00 12.98
N PRO A 265 -2.91 6.82 11.92
CA PRO A 265 -3.07 8.26 12.05
C PRO A 265 -4.47 8.71 12.48
N PHE A 266 -5.52 7.91 12.24
CA PHE A 266 -6.91 8.34 12.24
C PHE A 266 -7.42 8.93 13.55
N THR A 267 -6.90 8.51 14.70
CA THR A 267 -7.25 9.06 16.02
C THR A 267 -6.15 9.92 16.63
N GLN A 268 -5.04 10.11 15.92
CA GLN A 268 -3.93 10.93 16.40
C GLN A 268 -3.99 12.37 15.87
N LEU A 269 -4.72 12.60 14.79
CA LEU A 269 -4.74 13.86 14.07
C LEU A 269 -6.09 14.53 14.20
N GLU A 270 -6.06 15.84 14.36
CA GLU A 270 -7.26 16.68 14.42
C GLU A 270 -7.68 17.13 13.02
N GLY A 271 -8.96 17.25 12.77
CA GLY A 271 -9.48 17.78 11.51
C GLY A 271 -10.84 17.18 11.10
N GLU A 272 -11.24 17.48 9.90
CA GLU A 272 -12.44 16.91 9.27
C GLU A 272 -12.18 15.43 8.93
N PRO A 273 -13.13 14.51 9.19
CA PRO A 273 -12.89 13.07 9.08
C PRO A 273 -12.45 12.57 7.69
N TYR A 274 -12.80 13.30 6.64
CA TYR A 274 -12.57 12.90 5.25
C TYR A 274 -11.65 13.84 4.47
N ARG A 275 -10.88 14.68 5.20
CA ARG A 275 -9.90 15.58 4.63
C ARG A 275 -8.52 15.33 5.21
N TYR A 276 -7.50 15.70 4.46
CA TYR A 276 -6.12 15.66 4.96
C TYR A 276 -5.99 16.44 6.26
N PRO A 277 -5.41 15.83 7.31
CA PRO A 277 -5.35 16.48 8.62
C PRO A 277 -4.46 17.74 8.59
N ALA A 278 -5.02 18.89 8.91
CA ALA A 278 -4.28 20.17 8.91
C ALA A 278 -3.15 20.20 9.97
N SER A 279 -3.24 19.36 11.00
CA SER A 279 -2.20 19.19 12.02
C SER A 279 -1.00 18.37 11.57
N PHE A 280 -1.13 17.61 10.48
CA PHE A 280 -0.02 16.84 9.89
C PHE A 280 0.69 17.70 8.85
N ASN A 281 1.92 18.06 9.14
CA ASN A 281 2.74 18.94 8.29
C ASN A 281 3.84 18.19 7.54
N SER A 282 3.56 16.94 7.13
CA SER A 282 4.50 16.02 6.45
C SER A 282 5.66 15.55 7.31
N ASP A 283 5.48 15.55 8.63
CA ASP A 283 6.45 15.03 9.58
C ASP A 283 5.86 13.83 10.34
N PRO A 284 6.14 12.59 9.90
CA PRO A 284 5.63 11.37 10.53
C PRO A 284 6.16 11.17 11.96
N SER A 285 7.23 11.88 12.36
CA SER A 285 7.75 11.82 13.74
C SER A 285 6.79 12.40 14.76
N THR A 286 5.80 13.18 14.33
CA THR A 286 4.72 13.70 15.19
C THR A 286 3.69 12.64 15.58
N LEU A 287 3.66 11.52 14.85
CA LEU A 287 2.76 10.42 15.13
C LEU A 287 3.33 9.51 16.21
N MET A 288 2.49 9.06 17.14
CA MET A 288 2.88 8.07 18.14
C MET A 288 3.26 6.75 17.43
N ALA A 289 4.41 6.22 17.76
CA ALA A 289 4.81 4.89 17.29
C ALA A 289 3.79 3.83 17.75
N THR A 290 3.51 2.86 16.91
CA THR A 290 2.48 1.86 17.16
C THR A 290 2.87 0.48 16.65
N ASP A 291 2.52 -0.56 17.43
CA ASP A 291 2.55 -1.97 16.99
C ASP A 291 1.20 -2.39 16.36
N ASN A 292 0.26 -1.44 16.18
CA ASN A 292 -1.03 -1.62 15.53
C ASN A 292 -1.22 -0.58 14.41
N PRO A 293 -0.42 -0.64 13.33
CA PRO A 293 -0.61 0.25 12.18
C PRO A 293 -1.97 0.00 11.54
N ASN A 294 -2.60 1.04 10.97
CA ASN A 294 -3.80 0.86 10.17
C ASN A 294 -3.41 0.42 8.75
N LEU A 295 -3.81 -0.77 8.35
CA LEU A 295 -3.34 -1.35 7.08
C LEU A 295 -4.23 -1.00 5.88
N GLU A 296 -5.46 -0.57 6.11
CA GLU A 296 -6.30 -0.10 5.01
C GLU A 296 -5.93 1.31 4.51
N GLY A 297 -5.21 2.10 5.35
CA GLY A 297 -5.01 3.50 5.02
C GLY A 297 -3.97 4.25 5.84
N GLY A 298 -3.08 3.56 6.55
CA GLY A 298 -2.11 4.20 7.45
C GLY A 298 -0.73 4.43 6.87
N ALA A 299 -0.51 4.13 5.59
CA ALA A 299 0.78 4.38 4.97
C ALA A 299 1.04 5.88 4.72
N TYR A 300 2.32 6.22 4.71
CA TYR A 300 2.84 7.51 4.28
C TYR A 300 4.08 7.30 3.41
N VAL A 301 4.30 8.21 2.48
CA VAL A 301 5.29 8.02 1.41
C VAL A 301 5.63 9.34 0.74
N THR A 302 6.80 9.43 0.09
CA THR A 302 7.10 10.52 -0.86
C THR A 302 6.49 10.26 -2.24
N THR A 303 6.39 11.29 -3.06
CA THR A 303 5.95 11.16 -4.46
C THR A 303 6.91 10.25 -5.24
N GLY A 304 8.21 10.37 -5.00
CA GLY A 304 9.25 9.55 -5.64
C GLY A 304 9.14 8.07 -5.30
N ASP A 305 8.94 7.76 -4.02
CA ASP A 305 8.83 6.37 -3.56
C ASP A 305 7.58 5.68 -4.14
N TYR A 306 6.44 6.38 -4.19
CA TYR A 306 5.25 5.79 -4.81
C TYR A 306 5.45 5.54 -6.31
N GLY A 307 6.14 6.46 -7.00
CA GLY A 307 6.55 6.27 -8.40
C GLY A 307 7.43 5.03 -8.59
N ALA A 308 8.36 4.76 -7.68
CA ALA A 308 9.20 3.57 -7.73
C ALA A 308 8.37 2.27 -7.55
N LEU A 309 7.34 2.29 -6.69
CA LEU A 309 6.40 1.17 -6.56
C LEU A 309 5.62 0.94 -7.86
N LEU A 310 5.09 2.00 -8.48
CA LEU A 310 4.40 1.88 -9.78
C LEU A 310 5.32 1.33 -10.86
N LEU A 311 6.58 1.79 -10.90
CA LEU A 311 7.57 1.30 -11.85
C LEU A 311 7.87 -0.19 -11.63
N MET A 312 7.96 -0.64 -10.38
CA MET A 312 8.11 -2.05 -10.03
C MET A 312 6.96 -2.89 -10.62
N HIS A 313 5.70 -2.43 -10.51
CA HIS A 313 4.55 -3.09 -11.12
C HIS A 313 4.66 -3.17 -12.64
N LEU A 314 5.10 -2.10 -13.32
CA LEU A 314 5.29 -2.05 -14.77
C LEU A 314 6.46 -2.91 -15.26
N GLN A 315 7.49 -3.05 -14.43
CA GLN A 315 8.70 -3.83 -14.72
C GLN A 315 8.59 -5.28 -14.22
N GLU A 316 7.39 -5.85 -14.29
CA GLU A 316 7.13 -7.26 -13.97
C GLU A 316 7.61 -7.67 -12.57
N GLY A 317 7.50 -6.77 -11.59
CA GLY A 317 7.87 -7.00 -10.20
C GLY A 317 9.34 -6.79 -9.88
N MET A 318 10.07 -6.08 -10.73
CA MET A 318 11.50 -5.80 -10.53
C MET A 318 11.74 -4.41 -9.96
N CYS A 319 12.58 -4.32 -8.94
CA CYS A 319 13.25 -3.10 -8.52
C CYS A 319 14.74 -3.21 -8.88
N GLY A 320 15.16 -2.59 -9.97
CA GLY A 320 16.50 -2.82 -10.53
C GLY A 320 16.71 -4.31 -10.84
N ASP A 321 17.74 -4.91 -10.24
CA ASP A 321 18.05 -6.34 -10.43
C ASP A 321 17.33 -7.26 -9.40
N THR A 322 16.55 -6.69 -8.48
CA THR A 322 15.87 -7.45 -7.41
C THR A 322 14.40 -7.71 -7.76
N ARG A 323 14.00 -8.97 -7.75
CA ARG A 323 12.59 -9.34 -7.90
C ARG A 323 11.86 -9.19 -6.56
N VAL A 324 10.87 -8.32 -6.56
CA VAL A 324 9.97 -8.07 -5.42
C VAL A 324 8.74 -8.97 -5.50
N LEU A 325 8.11 -9.04 -6.67
CA LEU A 325 6.92 -9.87 -6.93
C LEU A 325 7.13 -10.73 -8.18
N SER A 326 6.49 -11.89 -8.24
CA SER A 326 6.43 -12.67 -9.47
C SER A 326 5.46 -12.03 -10.47
N VAL A 327 5.62 -12.37 -11.75
CA VAL A 327 4.67 -11.95 -12.79
C VAL A 327 3.27 -12.50 -12.50
N GLU A 328 3.17 -13.75 -12.05
CA GLU A 328 1.91 -14.39 -11.69
C GLU A 328 1.18 -13.65 -10.56
N SER A 329 1.91 -13.24 -9.52
CA SER A 329 1.35 -12.45 -8.42
C SER A 329 0.84 -11.09 -8.89
N LEU A 330 1.57 -10.41 -9.78
CA LEU A 330 1.13 -9.15 -10.37
C LEU A 330 -0.12 -9.32 -11.25
N GLU A 331 -0.16 -10.34 -12.09
CA GLU A 331 -1.34 -10.64 -12.92
C GLU A 331 -2.58 -10.87 -12.05
N ARG A 332 -2.45 -11.59 -10.93
CA ARG A 332 -3.53 -11.78 -9.96
C ARG A 332 -3.95 -10.47 -9.29
N MET A 333 -2.99 -9.62 -8.89
CA MET A 333 -3.29 -8.34 -8.27
C MET A 333 -4.05 -7.40 -9.20
N HIS A 334 -3.70 -7.39 -10.48
CA HIS A 334 -4.26 -6.48 -11.49
C HIS A 334 -5.56 -7.01 -12.15
N SER A 335 -5.88 -8.29 -11.99
CA SER A 335 -7.09 -8.89 -12.56
C SER A 335 -8.33 -8.56 -11.74
N ASP A 336 -9.48 -8.45 -12.42
CA ASP A 336 -10.78 -8.24 -11.78
C ASP A 336 -11.27 -9.52 -11.09
N ARG A 337 -10.88 -9.69 -9.84
CA ARG A 337 -11.22 -10.88 -9.04
C ARG A 337 -12.70 -10.91 -8.64
N ILE A 338 -13.33 -9.78 -8.40
CA ILE A 338 -14.73 -9.77 -7.95
C ILE A 338 -15.69 -10.17 -9.08
N MET A 339 -15.41 -9.79 -10.32
CA MET A 339 -16.17 -10.27 -11.47
C MET A 339 -16.00 -11.78 -11.65
N GLU A 340 -14.79 -12.30 -11.46
CA GLU A 340 -14.51 -13.73 -11.51
C GLU A 340 -15.25 -14.48 -10.39
N ALA A 341 -15.19 -13.97 -9.15
CA ALA A 341 -15.73 -14.64 -7.97
C ALA A 341 -17.27 -14.72 -7.97
N TYR A 342 -17.98 -13.66 -8.33
CA TYR A 342 -19.45 -13.62 -8.24
C TYR A 342 -20.17 -12.90 -9.39
N GLY A 343 -19.47 -12.60 -10.47
CA GLY A 343 -20.06 -12.13 -11.73
C GLY A 343 -20.71 -10.76 -11.65
N ALA A 344 -20.24 -9.89 -10.77
CA ALA A 344 -20.77 -8.54 -10.59
C ALA A 344 -19.65 -7.51 -10.47
N ASP A 345 -19.90 -6.33 -11.03
CA ASP A 345 -19.06 -5.15 -10.82
C ASP A 345 -19.55 -4.30 -9.63
N VAL A 346 -18.76 -3.30 -9.26
CA VAL A 346 -19.11 -2.29 -8.25
C VAL A 346 -19.20 -0.93 -8.94
N GLY A 347 -20.40 -0.60 -9.43
CA GLY A 347 -20.68 0.69 -10.05
C GLY A 347 -19.94 0.93 -11.37
N GLY A 348 -19.67 -0.15 -12.13
CA GLY A 348 -18.94 -0.12 -13.41
C GLY A 348 -17.44 -0.37 -13.29
N SER A 349 -16.95 -0.67 -12.08
CA SER A 349 -15.55 -1.02 -11.83
C SER A 349 -15.44 -2.42 -11.27
N GLY A 350 -14.36 -3.12 -11.63
CA GLY A 350 -13.89 -4.33 -10.99
C GLY A 350 -12.96 -4.03 -9.81
N TYR A 351 -12.55 -5.08 -9.10
CA TYR A 351 -11.54 -5.00 -8.06
C TYR A 351 -10.64 -6.25 -8.08
N GLY A 352 -9.35 -6.01 -8.12
CA GLY A 352 -8.34 -7.05 -8.00
C GLY A 352 -7.91 -7.23 -6.55
N MET A 353 -6.60 -7.35 -6.32
CA MET A 353 -6.03 -7.40 -4.98
C MET A 353 -5.34 -6.05 -4.66
N GLY A 354 -6.06 -5.17 -3.97
CA GLY A 354 -5.60 -3.83 -3.64
C GLY A 354 -5.77 -2.78 -4.73
N TRP A 355 -6.42 -3.11 -5.86
CA TRP A 355 -6.61 -2.24 -7.00
C TRP A 355 -8.05 -2.22 -7.50
N TRP A 356 -8.58 -1.05 -7.80
CA TRP A 356 -9.75 -0.88 -8.65
C TRP A 356 -9.36 -1.10 -10.11
N VAL A 357 -10.18 -1.84 -10.84
CA VAL A 357 -9.99 -2.15 -12.26
C VAL A 357 -11.05 -1.40 -13.06
N ASP A 358 -10.65 -0.41 -13.85
CA ASP A 358 -11.53 0.28 -14.79
C ASP A 358 -11.69 -0.58 -16.05
N GLN A 359 -12.87 -1.16 -16.20
CA GLN A 359 -13.16 -2.05 -17.33
C GLN A 359 -13.36 -1.31 -18.66
N GLU A 360 -13.64 0.00 -18.62
CA GLU A 360 -13.86 0.80 -19.82
C GLU A 360 -12.55 1.28 -20.43
N ASN A 361 -11.60 1.73 -19.58
CA ASN A 361 -10.35 2.36 -20.04
C ASN A 361 -9.11 1.49 -19.79
N GLY A 362 -9.26 0.28 -19.19
CA GLY A 362 -8.13 -0.59 -18.89
C GLY A 362 -7.19 -0.09 -17.78
N ARG A 363 -7.53 1.04 -17.17
CA ARG A 363 -6.70 1.67 -16.11
C ARG A 363 -6.98 1.02 -14.76
N ILE A 364 -5.93 0.76 -14.00
CA ILE A 364 -6.06 0.32 -12.60
C ILE A 364 -5.64 1.45 -11.67
N THR A 365 -6.35 1.60 -10.54
CA THR A 365 -6.15 2.71 -9.60
C THR A 365 -6.48 2.29 -8.17
N ASP A 366 -5.93 2.99 -7.18
CA ASP A 366 -6.31 2.86 -5.77
C ASP A 366 -6.29 4.23 -5.08
N GLY A 367 -7.28 5.06 -5.41
CA GLY A 367 -7.41 6.42 -4.90
C GLY A 367 -7.58 6.49 -3.39
N GLY A 368 -6.86 7.40 -2.73
CA GLY A 368 -6.86 7.60 -1.28
C GLY A 368 -7.84 8.68 -0.80
N LEU A 369 -8.35 8.50 0.42
CA LEU A 369 -9.23 9.46 1.10
C LEU A 369 -8.64 10.88 1.15
N TYR A 370 -7.32 10.99 1.21
CA TYR A 370 -6.58 12.24 1.39
C TYR A 370 -6.16 12.91 0.08
N GLY A 371 -6.74 12.48 -1.06
CA GLY A 371 -6.51 13.12 -2.36
C GLY A 371 -5.28 12.57 -3.11
N THR A 372 -4.85 11.37 -2.78
CA THR A 372 -3.86 10.62 -3.54
C THR A 372 -4.53 9.82 -4.65
N VAL A 373 -3.96 9.80 -5.85
CA VAL A 373 -4.49 9.06 -6.99
C VAL A 373 -3.34 8.42 -7.76
N PRO A 374 -2.97 7.17 -7.43
CA PRO A 374 -2.12 6.37 -8.31
C PRO A 374 -2.94 5.77 -9.44
N TRP A 375 -2.32 5.59 -10.61
CA TRP A 375 -2.88 4.78 -11.68
C TRP A 375 -1.78 4.10 -12.50
N LEU A 376 -2.15 2.98 -13.11
CA LEU A 376 -1.36 2.25 -14.08
C LEU A 376 -2.18 2.01 -15.34
N ASP A 377 -1.56 2.19 -16.48
CA ASP A 377 -1.99 1.66 -17.77
C ASP A 377 -0.99 0.58 -18.18
N LEU A 378 -1.43 -0.67 -18.10
CA LEU A 378 -0.56 -1.82 -18.36
C LEU A 378 -0.35 -2.06 -19.86
N GLU A 379 -1.31 -1.64 -20.70
CA GLU A 379 -1.23 -1.77 -22.17
C GLU A 379 -0.21 -0.78 -22.72
N ASP A 380 -0.33 0.49 -22.34
CA ASP A 380 0.58 1.55 -22.76
C ASP A 380 1.89 1.56 -21.95
N GLY A 381 1.94 0.80 -20.88
CA GLY A 381 3.14 0.58 -20.07
C GLY A 381 3.60 1.82 -19.31
N TYR A 382 2.68 2.63 -18.80
CA TYR A 382 2.99 3.75 -17.95
C TYR A 382 2.19 3.75 -16.65
N GLY A 383 2.65 4.52 -15.68
CA GLY A 383 1.93 4.78 -14.45
C GLY A 383 2.18 6.19 -13.96
N ALA A 384 1.28 6.68 -13.14
CA ALA A 384 1.47 7.96 -12.50
C ALA A 384 0.90 7.97 -11.08
N TYR A 385 1.47 8.84 -10.25
CA TYR A 385 0.99 9.10 -8.90
C TYR A 385 0.83 10.60 -8.70
N LEU A 386 -0.41 11.00 -8.44
CA LEU A 386 -0.78 12.35 -8.08
C LEU A 386 -1.07 12.41 -6.58
N VAL A 387 -0.57 13.43 -5.91
CA VAL A 387 -0.90 13.73 -4.52
C VAL A 387 -1.28 15.19 -4.35
N VAL A 388 -2.44 15.42 -3.73
CA VAL A 388 -2.86 16.68 -3.14
C VAL A 388 -3.29 16.40 -1.71
N GLU A 389 -2.92 17.22 -0.76
CA GLU A 389 -3.31 17.03 0.65
C GLU A 389 -4.69 17.65 0.88
N ALA A 390 -5.74 16.95 0.45
CA ALA A 390 -7.12 17.44 0.46
C ALA A 390 -8.11 16.30 0.81
N ASP A 391 -9.15 16.13 0.00
CA ASP A 391 -10.08 15.01 0.07
C ASP A 391 -10.08 14.22 -1.26
N SER A 392 -10.61 12.99 -1.23
CA SER A 392 -10.67 12.11 -2.41
C SER A 392 -11.37 12.76 -3.62
N PRO A 393 -12.54 13.46 -3.47
CA PRO A 393 -13.15 14.14 -4.61
C PRO A 393 -12.24 15.19 -5.25
N THR A 394 -11.43 15.89 -4.45
CA THR A 394 -10.50 16.91 -4.95
C THR A 394 -9.34 16.27 -5.71
N GLY A 395 -8.74 15.19 -5.18
CA GLY A 395 -7.69 14.45 -5.88
C GLY A 395 -8.19 13.87 -7.20
N ASN A 396 -9.34 13.19 -7.18
CA ASN A 396 -9.94 12.61 -8.38
C ASN A 396 -10.30 13.65 -9.44
N ALA A 397 -10.76 14.84 -9.02
CA ALA A 397 -11.06 15.92 -9.96
C ALA A 397 -9.81 16.45 -10.67
N LEU A 398 -8.67 16.52 -9.99
CA LEU A 398 -7.41 16.89 -10.64
C LEU A 398 -6.88 15.76 -11.53
N ALA A 399 -6.91 14.51 -11.05
CA ALA A 399 -6.51 13.36 -11.84
C ALA A 399 -7.31 13.25 -13.15
N GLY A 400 -8.63 13.48 -13.10
CA GLY A 400 -9.51 13.49 -14.27
C GLY A 400 -9.17 14.57 -15.31
N LEU A 401 -8.50 15.66 -14.91
CA LEU A 401 -7.98 16.67 -15.85
C LEU A 401 -6.62 16.27 -16.44
N LEU A 402 -5.94 15.30 -15.83
CA LEU A 402 -4.57 14.92 -16.21
C LEU A 402 -4.49 13.61 -16.99
N TYR A 403 -5.49 12.73 -16.91
CA TYR A 403 -5.43 11.42 -17.56
C TYR A 403 -5.08 11.53 -19.05
N ASP A 404 -5.90 12.22 -19.84
CA ASP A 404 -5.69 12.37 -21.27
C ASP A 404 -4.37 13.10 -21.60
N VAL A 405 -4.01 14.11 -20.77
CA VAL A 405 -2.79 14.90 -20.98
C VAL A 405 -1.53 14.06 -20.74
N VAL A 406 -1.54 13.20 -19.73
CA VAL A 406 -0.43 12.28 -19.43
C VAL A 406 -0.33 11.22 -20.50
N GLU A 407 -1.46 10.63 -20.90
CA GLU A 407 -1.54 9.61 -21.95
C GLU A 407 -1.02 10.15 -23.31
N GLU A 408 -1.49 11.35 -23.71
CA GLU A 408 -0.99 12.01 -24.93
C GLU A 408 0.53 12.27 -24.88
N ALA A 409 1.05 12.71 -23.73
CA ALA A 409 2.48 12.97 -23.56
C ALA A 409 3.31 11.67 -23.62
N VAL A 410 2.80 10.57 -23.07
CA VAL A 410 3.46 9.25 -23.14
C VAL A 410 3.40 8.69 -24.56
N ALA A 411 2.23 8.75 -25.21
CA ALA A 411 2.05 8.29 -26.60
C ALA A 411 2.87 9.12 -27.60
N GLY A 412 3.11 10.41 -27.32
CA GLY A 412 3.92 11.33 -28.11
C GLY A 412 5.43 11.12 -28.00
N ARG A 413 5.90 10.09 -27.32
CA ARG A 413 7.32 9.74 -27.15
C ARG A 413 8.08 9.77 -28.48
N THR A 414 9.20 10.48 -28.51
CA THR A 414 10.14 10.55 -29.65
C THR A 414 11.55 10.16 -29.21
N GLY A 415 12.29 9.38 -30.02
CA GLY A 415 13.64 8.96 -29.69
C GLY A 415 14.06 7.68 -30.39
#